data_af653f9514aa26fb2344c5c86e25377d
#
_entry.id   af653f9514aa26fb2344c5c86e25377d
#
_cell.length_a   1.000
_cell.length_b   1.000
_cell.length_c   1.000
_cell.angle_alpha   90.00
_cell.angle_beta   90.00
_cell.angle_gamma   90.00
#
_symmetry.space_group_name_H-M   'P 1'
#
loop_
_entity.id
_entity.type
_entity.pdbx_description
1 polymer ?
#
loop_
_entity_poly.entity_id
_entity_poly.type
_entity_poly.pdbx_seq_one_letter_code
_entity_poly.pdbx_strand_id
1 'polypeptide(L)'
;MLTFPNAKINLGLNITEKRPDGYHNLETIFYPVPIEDALEINILNEGNGKFRLHQAGLEIEGEAESNLVVKAYKLLDDRFNLPPVDIHLFKHIPSGAGLGGGSADAAFMLKLLNNKFELGLPDDTLEEYAAKLGADCAFFIKNRPTYAEGIGNIFSPLPLSLKGYRIWLVKPDIFVSTRDAFAKIKPHHPEMSLKEIAQLPVEEWNGRMVNDFEESVFPQFPTIGEIKEEMYRQGAVYASMSGSGSSVYGLFKEDAVLPEVDFGEKTFVYKGQFTDI
;
A
#
# COMPACT_ATOMS: atom_id res chain seq x y z
N MET A 1 8.23 14.08 -17.46
CA MET A 1 8.39 12.61 -17.32
C MET A 1 7.24 12.08 -16.49
N LEU A 2 6.57 11.02 -16.94
CA LEU A 2 5.35 10.46 -16.34
C LEU A 2 5.62 9.05 -15.82
N THR A 3 5.00 8.69 -14.67
CA THR A 3 5.01 7.33 -14.10
C THR A 3 3.66 7.04 -13.42
N PHE A 4 3.40 5.78 -13.12
CA PHE A 4 2.14 5.32 -12.53
C PHE A 4 2.41 4.58 -11.19
N PRO A 5 2.42 5.30 -10.07
CA PRO A 5 2.54 4.68 -8.74
C PRO A 5 1.38 3.75 -8.47
N ASN A 6 1.65 2.48 -8.18
CA ASN A 6 0.63 1.49 -7.90
C ASN A 6 0.40 1.26 -6.40
N ALA A 7 -0.77 0.75 -6.04
CA ALA A 7 -1.10 0.35 -4.68
C ALA A 7 -0.38 -0.94 -4.24
N LYS A 8 -0.47 -1.27 -2.96
CA LYS A 8 -0.17 -2.60 -2.39
C LYS A 8 -1.32 -3.10 -1.55
N ILE A 9 -1.38 -4.40 -1.33
CA ILE A 9 -2.15 -5.02 -0.26
C ILE A 9 -1.21 -5.74 0.71
N ASN A 10 -1.72 -6.03 1.93
CA ASN A 10 -1.08 -6.92 2.87
C ASN A 10 -1.71 -8.31 2.73
N LEU A 11 -0.92 -9.33 2.39
CA LEU A 11 -1.30 -10.72 2.46
C LEU A 11 -0.89 -11.25 3.83
N GLY A 12 -1.86 -11.32 4.75
CA GLY A 12 -1.62 -11.55 6.16
C GLY A 12 -0.90 -10.39 6.85
N LEU A 13 -1.08 -10.29 8.15
CA LEU A 13 -0.34 -9.38 9.03
C LEU A 13 -0.45 -9.92 10.47
N ASN A 14 0.67 -10.36 11.03
CA ASN A 14 0.74 -10.85 12.40
C ASN A 14 1.53 -9.87 13.26
N ILE A 15 1.01 -9.52 14.42
CA ILE A 15 1.68 -8.70 15.42
C ILE A 15 2.38 -9.63 16.41
N THR A 16 3.69 -9.74 16.32
CA THR A 16 4.46 -10.79 17.02
C THR A 16 4.95 -10.38 18.39
N GLU A 17 5.22 -9.09 18.61
CA GLU A 17 5.79 -8.61 19.87
C GLU A 17 5.48 -7.13 20.10
N LYS A 18 5.29 -6.73 21.36
CA LYS A 18 5.30 -5.33 21.77
C LYS A 18 6.70 -4.95 22.24
N ARG A 19 7.31 -3.95 21.62
CA ARG A 19 8.66 -3.50 21.88
C ARG A 19 8.73 -2.52 23.06
N PRO A 20 9.90 -2.40 23.73
CA PRO A 20 10.08 -1.41 24.81
C PRO A 20 9.97 0.06 24.34
N ASP A 21 10.23 0.33 23.05
CA ASP A 21 10.12 1.66 22.44
C ASP A 21 8.66 2.07 22.10
N GLY A 22 7.69 1.21 22.42
CA GLY A 22 6.27 1.44 22.19
C GLY A 22 5.76 0.99 20.81
N TYR A 23 6.65 0.62 19.90
CA TYR A 23 6.28 -0.01 18.62
C TYR A 23 5.96 -1.49 18.79
N HIS A 24 5.52 -2.11 17.69
CA HIS A 24 5.29 -3.56 17.64
C HIS A 24 6.12 -4.17 16.54
N ASN A 25 6.70 -5.35 16.81
CA ASN A 25 7.20 -6.21 15.78
C ASN A 25 6.02 -6.88 15.09
N LEU A 26 6.11 -6.98 13.78
CA LEU A 26 5.10 -7.61 12.94
C LEU A 26 5.75 -8.44 11.84
N GLU A 27 4.98 -9.31 11.23
CA GLU A 27 5.29 -9.89 9.94
C GLU A 27 4.11 -9.67 8.99
N THR A 28 4.40 -9.41 7.72
CA THR A 28 3.39 -9.25 6.66
C THR A 28 4.01 -9.54 5.30
N ILE A 29 3.16 -9.79 4.30
CA ILE A 29 3.60 -9.83 2.90
C ILE A 29 2.99 -8.64 2.20
N PHE A 30 3.84 -7.76 1.64
CA PHE A 30 3.41 -6.72 0.72
C PHE A 30 3.31 -7.29 -0.70
N TYR A 31 2.18 -7.06 -1.34
CA TYR A 31 1.93 -7.48 -2.70
C TYR A 31 1.43 -6.30 -3.55
N PRO A 32 2.09 -5.97 -4.69
CA PRO A 32 1.65 -4.89 -5.57
C PRO A 32 0.29 -5.18 -6.18
N VAL A 33 -0.54 -4.15 -6.33
CA VAL A 33 -1.89 -4.23 -6.93
C VAL A 33 -2.00 -3.21 -8.06
N PRO A 34 -2.58 -3.56 -9.22
CA PRO A 34 -2.66 -2.67 -10.37
C PRO A 34 -3.77 -1.61 -10.25
N ILE A 35 -3.80 -0.91 -9.12
CA ILE A 35 -4.55 0.33 -8.91
C ILE A 35 -3.52 1.43 -8.88
N GLU A 36 -3.60 2.40 -9.77
CA GLU A 36 -2.52 3.33 -10.03
C GLU A 36 -2.96 4.78 -9.89
N ASP A 37 -2.08 5.59 -9.33
CA ASP A 37 -2.07 7.04 -9.46
C ASP A 37 -1.29 7.44 -10.72
N ALA A 38 -1.32 8.71 -11.12
CA ALA A 38 -0.43 9.22 -12.16
C ALA A 38 0.42 10.37 -11.60
N LEU A 39 1.73 10.29 -11.80
CA LEU A 39 2.69 11.27 -11.31
C LEU A 39 3.57 11.75 -12.47
N GLU A 40 3.52 13.06 -12.74
CA GLU A 40 4.35 13.68 -13.76
C GLU A 40 5.21 14.79 -13.14
N ILE A 41 6.47 14.90 -13.59
CA ILE A 41 7.32 16.03 -13.28
C ILE A 41 7.87 16.69 -14.55
N ASN A 42 7.85 18.01 -14.55
CA ASN A 42 8.45 18.86 -15.56
C ASN A 42 9.43 19.84 -14.90
N ILE A 43 10.36 20.43 -15.67
CA ILE A 43 11.22 21.49 -15.17
C ILE A 43 10.37 22.76 -15.07
N LEU A 44 10.40 23.42 -13.93
CA LEU A 44 9.73 24.69 -13.73
C LEU A 44 10.63 25.81 -14.27
N ASN A 45 10.29 26.35 -15.44
CA ASN A 45 11.08 27.39 -16.12
C ASN A 45 10.79 28.80 -15.62
N GLU A 46 9.63 29.02 -15.01
CA GLU A 46 9.17 30.34 -14.55
C GLU A 46 8.51 30.23 -13.17
N GLY A 47 8.76 31.20 -12.31
CA GLY A 47 8.17 31.32 -10.98
C GLY A 47 9.20 31.41 -9.86
N ASN A 48 8.73 31.81 -8.67
CA ASN A 48 9.53 31.87 -7.46
C ASN A 48 9.30 30.60 -6.64
N GLY A 49 10.33 29.80 -6.42
CA GLY A 49 10.27 28.58 -5.60
C GLY A 49 10.90 27.37 -6.27
N LYS A 50 11.14 26.35 -5.46
CA LYS A 50 11.80 25.11 -5.89
C LYS A 50 10.80 24.08 -6.46
N PHE A 51 9.53 24.21 -6.14
CA PHE A 51 8.50 23.31 -6.68
C PHE A 51 7.15 24.00 -6.82
N ARG A 52 6.30 23.44 -7.67
CA ARG A 52 4.87 23.70 -7.75
C ARG A 52 4.17 22.35 -7.76
N LEU A 53 3.10 22.19 -6.96
CA LEU A 53 2.31 20.96 -6.91
C LEU A 53 0.89 21.21 -7.43
N HIS A 54 0.49 20.46 -8.42
CA HIS A 54 -0.88 20.38 -8.92
C HIS A 54 -1.46 19.02 -8.55
N GLN A 55 -2.60 19.03 -7.88
CA GLN A 55 -3.31 17.82 -7.47
C GLN A 55 -4.66 17.74 -8.17
N ALA A 56 -5.04 16.54 -8.59
CA ALA A 56 -6.34 16.23 -9.18
C ALA A 56 -6.78 14.82 -8.77
N GLY A 57 -8.03 14.46 -9.06
CA GLY A 57 -8.63 13.17 -8.67
C GLY A 57 -9.15 13.19 -7.24
N LEU A 58 -8.88 12.14 -6.46
CA LEU A 58 -9.29 12.04 -5.06
C LEU A 58 -8.57 13.11 -4.22
N GLU A 59 -9.32 13.74 -3.33
CA GLU A 59 -8.80 14.80 -2.47
C GLU A 59 -7.76 14.27 -1.48
N ILE A 60 -6.67 15.03 -1.31
CA ILE A 60 -5.66 14.81 -0.28
C ILE A 60 -5.68 16.00 0.64
N GLU A 61 -5.94 15.75 1.91
CA GLU A 61 -5.92 16.79 2.95
C GLU A 61 -4.48 17.25 3.25
N GLY A 62 -4.34 18.54 3.58
CA GLY A 62 -3.10 19.12 4.07
C GLY A 62 -2.41 20.07 3.07
N GLU A 63 -1.38 20.73 3.56
CA GLU A 63 -0.57 21.67 2.79
C GLU A 63 0.35 20.93 1.80
N ALA A 64 0.68 21.58 0.67
CA ALA A 64 1.54 21.00 -0.36
C ALA A 64 2.88 20.49 0.20
N GLU A 65 3.47 21.21 1.15
CA GLU A 65 4.72 20.86 1.83
C GLU A 65 4.64 19.56 2.64
N SER A 66 3.45 19.19 3.09
CA SER A 66 3.20 17.94 3.83
C SER A 66 3.10 16.74 2.92
N ASN A 67 2.84 16.94 1.63
CA ASN A 67 2.70 15.87 0.65
C ASN A 67 4.02 15.10 0.47
N LEU A 68 3.92 13.76 0.45
CA LEU A 68 5.10 12.90 0.39
C LEU A 68 5.89 13.03 -0.92
N VAL A 69 5.25 13.40 -2.05
CA VAL A 69 5.98 13.67 -3.31
C VAL A 69 6.86 14.91 -3.17
N VAL A 70 6.38 15.95 -2.48
CA VAL A 70 7.16 17.16 -2.21
C VAL A 70 8.29 16.86 -1.24
N LYS A 71 8.04 16.08 -0.20
CA LYS A 71 9.10 15.65 0.73
C LYS A 71 10.17 14.82 0.03
N ALA A 72 9.78 13.94 -0.90
CA ALA A 72 10.71 13.16 -1.72
C ALA A 72 11.58 14.07 -2.60
N TYR A 73 10.98 15.10 -3.24
CA TYR A 73 11.73 16.09 -3.99
C TYR A 73 12.73 16.84 -3.10
N LYS A 74 12.26 17.41 -1.98
CA LYS A 74 13.11 18.16 -1.04
C LYS A 74 14.28 17.32 -0.54
N LEU A 75 14.04 16.04 -0.21
CA LEU A 75 15.06 15.11 0.29
C LEU A 75 16.23 14.92 -0.71
N LEU A 76 15.93 14.86 -2.01
CA LEU A 76 16.96 14.77 -3.04
C LEU A 76 17.53 16.15 -3.42
N ASP A 77 16.72 17.22 -3.41
CA ASP A 77 17.17 18.59 -3.68
C ASP A 77 18.23 19.03 -2.67
N ASP A 78 18.02 18.76 -1.38
CA ASP A 78 18.97 19.09 -0.30
C ASP A 78 20.37 18.48 -0.54
N ARG A 79 20.43 17.33 -1.22
CA ARG A 79 21.70 16.65 -1.49
C ARG A 79 22.30 16.96 -2.86
N PHE A 80 21.45 17.11 -3.88
CA PHE A 80 21.89 17.20 -5.28
C PHE A 80 21.65 18.57 -5.91
N ASN A 81 21.03 19.51 -5.18
CA ASN A 81 20.66 20.84 -5.68
C ASN A 81 19.94 20.77 -7.02
N LEU A 82 18.81 20.08 -7.03
CA LEU A 82 18.01 19.83 -8.23
C LEU A 82 17.42 21.12 -8.83
N PRO A 83 17.17 21.17 -10.14
CA PRO A 83 16.38 22.21 -10.75
C PRO A 83 14.96 22.26 -10.14
N PRO A 84 14.31 23.45 -10.16
CA PRO A 84 12.91 23.58 -9.77
C PRO A 84 12.00 22.69 -10.63
N VAL A 85 10.97 22.10 -10.01
CA VAL A 85 10.06 21.15 -10.67
C VAL A 85 8.60 21.57 -10.58
N ASP A 86 7.86 21.30 -11.64
CA ASP A 86 6.41 21.36 -11.72
C ASP A 86 5.88 19.92 -11.61
N ILE A 87 5.14 19.63 -10.53
CA ILE A 87 4.68 18.30 -10.14
C ILE A 87 3.18 18.21 -10.39
N HIS A 88 2.75 17.23 -11.16
CA HIS A 88 1.34 16.92 -11.38
C HIS A 88 1.04 15.55 -10.81
N LEU A 89 0.14 15.49 -9.82
CA LEU A 89 -0.29 14.27 -9.15
C LEU A 89 -1.79 14.08 -9.33
N PHE A 90 -2.18 13.02 -10.04
CA PHE A 90 -3.57 12.58 -10.13
C PHE A 90 -3.79 11.40 -9.20
N LYS A 91 -4.67 11.56 -8.21
CA LYS A 91 -4.98 10.54 -7.21
C LYS A 91 -6.17 9.71 -7.60
N HIS A 92 -5.98 8.41 -7.66
CA HIS A 92 -7.01 7.40 -7.83
C HIS A 92 -7.00 6.39 -6.66
N ILE A 93 -5.85 6.16 -6.03
CA ILE A 93 -5.72 5.30 -4.85
C ILE A 93 -6.23 6.05 -3.63
N PRO A 94 -7.27 5.53 -2.91
CA PRO A 94 -7.79 6.18 -1.71
C PRO A 94 -6.74 6.34 -0.61
N SER A 95 -6.72 7.50 0.03
CA SER A 95 -5.85 7.78 1.18
C SER A 95 -6.36 7.09 2.46
N GLY A 96 -5.46 6.75 3.38
CA GLY A 96 -5.81 6.16 4.68
C GLY A 96 -6.56 4.82 4.56
N ALA A 97 -6.27 4.05 3.53
CA ALA A 97 -7.02 2.87 3.12
C ALA A 97 -6.27 1.54 3.32
N GLY A 98 -5.07 1.54 3.89
CA GLY A 98 -4.22 0.35 3.99
C GLY A 98 -3.54 -0.05 2.66
N LEU A 99 -3.60 0.80 1.63
CA LEU A 99 -3.15 0.53 0.26
C LEU A 99 -1.77 1.13 -0.10
N GLY A 100 -1.21 1.95 0.76
CA GLY A 100 0.13 2.52 0.58
C GLY A 100 0.26 3.58 -0.53
N GLY A 101 -0.86 4.17 -1.03
CA GLY A 101 -0.84 5.08 -2.17
C GLY A 101 0.13 6.26 -2.03
N GLY A 102 0.09 6.99 -0.90
CA GLY A 102 1.02 8.10 -0.66
C GLY A 102 2.49 7.66 -0.56
N SER A 103 2.75 6.45 -0.02
CA SER A 103 4.09 5.86 0.03
C SER A 103 4.59 5.46 -1.35
N ALA A 104 3.68 4.95 -2.20
CA ALA A 104 3.96 4.67 -3.61
C ALA A 104 4.34 5.95 -4.36
N ASP A 105 3.52 7.01 -4.23
CA ASP A 105 3.79 8.32 -4.85
C ASP A 105 5.18 8.81 -4.49
N ALA A 106 5.56 8.74 -3.21
CA ALA A 106 6.88 9.17 -2.74
C ALA A 106 8.02 8.36 -3.33
N ALA A 107 7.91 7.04 -3.32
CA ALA A 107 8.94 6.15 -3.86
C ALA A 107 9.11 6.33 -5.37
N PHE A 108 7.99 6.42 -6.10
CA PHE A 108 8.01 6.67 -7.53
C PHE A 108 8.54 8.07 -7.84
N MET A 109 8.29 9.08 -7.00
CA MET A 109 8.91 10.40 -7.13
C MET A 109 10.43 10.32 -7.02
N LEU A 110 10.98 9.57 -6.05
CA LEU A 110 12.43 9.35 -5.93
C LEU A 110 13.01 8.71 -7.20
N LYS A 111 12.36 7.65 -7.71
CA LYS A 111 12.77 6.98 -8.96
C LYS A 111 12.69 7.92 -10.16
N LEU A 112 11.62 8.70 -10.23
CA LEU A 112 11.38 9.65 -11.32
C LEU A 112 12.43 10.76 -11.35
N LEU A 113 12.80 11.32 -10.18
CA LEU A 113 13.87 12.31 -10.03
C LEU A 113 15.24 11.72 -10.35
N ASN A 114 15.53 10.52 -9.86
CA ASN A 114 16.76 9.80 -10.16
C ASN A 114 16.97 9.64 -11.67
N ASN A 115 15.92 9.23 -12.37
CA ASN A 115 15.95 9.03 -13.84
C ASN A 115 16.01 10.37 -14.60
N LYS A 116 15.17 11.35 -14.22
CA LYS A 116 15.07 12.63 -14.92
C LYS A 116 16.34 13.45 -14.86
N PHE A 117 17.03 13.41 -13.72
CA PHE A 117 18.24 14.18 -13.48
C PHE A 117 19.51 13.35 -13.52
N GLU A 118 19.41 12.08 -13.98
CA GLU A 118 20.55 11.17 -14.16
C GLU A 118 21.46 11.07 -12.92
N LEU A 119 20.82 10.94 -11.72
CA LEU A 119 21.57 10.96 -10.46
C LEU A 119 22.39 9.66 -10.26
N GLY A 120 22.08 8.59 -10.97
CA GLY A 120 22.81 7.32 -10.91
C GLY A 120 22.70 6.58 -9.58
N LEU A 121 21.63 6.84 -8.80
CA LEU A 121 21.43 6.19 -7.51
C LEU A 121 20.94 4.74 -7.71
N PRO A 122 21.59 3.75 -7.11
CA PRO A 122 21.11 2.38 -7.12
C PRO A 122 19.88 2.20 -6.23
N ASP A 123 19.11 1.13 -6.47
CA ASP A 123 17.87 0.84 -5.74
C ASP A 123 18.08 0.80 -4.21
N ASP A 124 19.16 0.21 -3.72
CA ASP A 124 19.43 0.13 -2.28
C ASP A 124 19.58 1.53 -1.66
N THR A 125 20.20 2.48 -2.36
CA THR A 125 20.27 3.88 -1.92
C THR A 125 18.90 4.56 -1.98
N LEU A 126 18.10 4.29 -3.02
CA LEU A 126 16.73 4.81 -3.10
C LEU A 126 15.84 4.25 -1.98
N GLU A 127 16.00 2.98 -1.59
CA GLU A 127 15.33 2.39 -0.43
C GLU A 127 15.69 3.11 0.88
N GLU A 128 16.97 3.47 1.08
CA GLU A 128 17.40 4.27 2.24
C GLU A 128 16.75 5.67 2.28
N TYR A 129 16.61 6.32 1.12
CA TYR A 129 15.89 7.60 1.03
C TYR A 129 14.39 7.40 1.29
N ALA A 130 13.78 6.40 0.69
CA ALA A 130 12.37 6.09 0.84
C ALA A 130 12.00 5.77 2.30
N ALA A 131 12.83 5.01 3.02
CA ALA A 131 12.64 4.69 4.44
C ALA A 131 12.56 5.94 5.35
N LYS A 132 13.18 7.06 4.95
CA LYS A 132 13.09 8.34 5.68
C LYS A 132 11.74 9.03 5.49
N LEU A 133 11.00 8.70 4.43
CA LEU A 133 9.71 9.29 4.10
C LEU A 133 8.54 8.54 4.75
N GLY A 134 8.68 7.23 4.93
CA GLY A 134 7.66 6.38 5.55
C GLY A 134 8.02 4.91 5.52
N ALA A 135 7.44 4.13 6.43
CA ALA A 135 7.75 2.71 6.58
C ALA A 135 7.49 1.89 5.31
N ASP A 136 6.37 2.16 4.61
CA ASP A 136 5.99 1.42 3.40
C ASP A 136 6.70 1.95 2.13
N CYS A 137 7.36 3.14 2.18
CA CYS A 137 7.91 3.76 0.97
C CYS A 137 9.01 2.91 0.33
N ALA A 138 9.89 2.31 1.13
CA ALA A 138 11.02 1.51 0.63
C ALA A 138 10.57 0.28 -0.17
N PHE A 139 9.42 -0.33 0.19
CA PHE A 139 8.83 -1.43 -0.57
C PHE A 139 8.63 -1.08 -2.05
N PHE A 140 8.12 0.13 -2.35
CA PHE A 140 7.78 0.54 -3.70
C PHE A 140 8.98 0.86 -4.60
N ILE A 141 10.19 0.90 -4.05
CA ILE A 141 11.42 1.04 -4.87
C ILE A 141 11.59 -0.20 -5.76
N LYS A 142 11.63 -1.38 -5.17
CA LYS A 142 11.70 -2.66 -5.91
C LYS A 142 10.33 -3.14 -6.38
N ASN A 143 9.26 -2.76 -5.68
CA ASN A 143 7.86 -2.94 -6.07
C ASN A 143 7.51 -4.37 -6.51
N ARG A 144 7.84 -5.35 -5.72
CA ARG A 144 7.62 -6.79 -5.96
C ARG A 144 7.18 -7.50 -4.69
N PRO A 145 6.56 -8.70 -4.77
CA PRO A 145 6.13 -9.44 -3.59
C PRO A 145 7.27 -9.57 -2.58
N THR A 146 7.03 -9.10 -1.37
CA THR A 146 8.06 -8.94 -0.35
C THR A 146 7.51 -9.30 1.02
N TYR A 147 8.22 -10.17 1.73
CA TYR A 147 7.97 -10.42 3.14
C TYR A 147 8.66 -9.33 3.97
N ALA A 148 7.91 -8.74 4.89
CA ALA A 148 8.36 -7.66 5.75
C ALA A 148 8.28 -8.06 7.23
N GLU A 149 9.32 -7.75 7.97
CA GLU A 149 9.49 -8.00 9.41
C GLU A 149 9.86 -6.71 10.16
N GLY A 150 10.11 -6.84 11.48
CA GLY A 150 10.40 -5.70 12.35
C GLY A 150 9.16 -4.82 12.51
N ILE A 151 9.27 -3.53 12.29
CA ILE A 151 8.12 -2.61 12.26
C ILE A 151 7.51 -2.49 10.85
N GLY A 152 7.76 -3.48 9.97
CA GLY A 152 7.39 -3.47 8.56
C GLY A 152 8.46 -2.92 7.63
N ASN A 153 9.72 -2.88 8.09
CA ASN A 153 10.84 -2.21 7.42
C ASN A 153 12.03 -3.12 7.10
N ILE A 154 11.99 -4.40 7.46
CA ILE A 154 13.02 -5.39 7.14
C ILE A 154 12.47 -6.28 6.03
N PHE A 155 12.99 -6.15 4.82
CA PHE A 155 12.45 -6.79 3.64
C PHE A 155 13.23 -8.02 3.19
N SER A 156 12.50 -9.07 2.83
CA SER A 156 13.02 -10.26 2.17
C SER A 156 12.21 -10.56 0.91
N PRO A 157 12.83 -10.76 -0.26
CA PRO A 157 12.11 -11.14 -1.47
C PRO A 157 11.31 -12.43 -1.25
N LEU A 158 10.08 -12.47 -1.79
CA LEU A 158 9.23 -13.65 -1.72
C LEU A 158 8.81 -14.09 -3.14
N PRO A 159 9.12 -15.31 -3.56
CA PRO A 159 8.70 -15.84 -4.86
C PRO A 159 7.21 -16.23 -4.79
N LEU A 160 6.33 -15.23 -4.84
CA LEU A 160 4.88 -15.40 -4.82
C LEU A 160 4.27 -14.75 -6.06
N SER A 161 3.36 -15.45 -6.73
CA SER A 161 2.60 -14.91 -7.85
C SER A 161 1.11 -15.17 -7.66
N LEU A 162 0.32 -14.12 -7.79
CA LEU A 162 -1.15 -14.19 -7.86
C LEU A 162 -1.67 -14.15 -9.31
N LYS A 163 -0.79 -14.34 -10.30
CA LYS A 163 -1.20 -14.50 -11.70
C LYS A 163 -2.25 -15.63 -11.81
N GLY A 164 -3.31 -15.38 -12.58
CA GLY A 164 -4.43 -16.30 -12.68
C GLY A 164 -5.50 -16.10 -11.60
N TYR A 165 -5.34 -15.07 -10.76
CA TYR A 165 -6.40 -14.63 -9.86
C TYR A 165 -6.90 -13.24 -10.23
N ARG A 166 -8.18 -13.00 -9.90
CA ARG A 166 -8.79 -11.66 -9.95
C ARG A 166 -8.88 -11.09 -8.55
N ILE A 167 -8.78 -9.77 -8.46
CA ILE A 167 -8.97 -9.02 -7.22
C ILE A 167 -10.27 -8.23 -7.28
N TRP A 168 -11.05 -8.29 -6.21
CA TRP A 168 -12.11 -7.35 -5.92
C TRP A 168 -11.74 -6.64 -4.63
N LEU A 169 -11.56 -5.32 -4.69
CA LEU A 169 -11.18 -4.49 -3.56
C LEU A 169 -12.27 -3.48 -3.29
N VAL A 170 -12.64 -3.36 -2.02
CA VAL A 170 -13.68 -2.45 -1.53
C VAL A 170 -13.12 -1.63 -0.37
N LYS A 171 -13.19 -0.30 -0.47
CA LYS A 171 -12.84 0.62 0.61
C LYS A 171 -14.10 1.43 0.97
N PRO A 172 -14.79 1.11 2.09
CA PRO A 172 -15.95 1.87 2.55
C PRO A 172 -15.54 3.29 2.97
N ASP A 173 -16.53 4.20 3.08
CA ASP A 173 -16.31 5.56 3.61
C ASP A 173 -16.12 5.53 5.14
N ILE A 174 -15.14 4.75 5.58
CA ILE A 174 -14.74 4.58 6.98
C ILE A 174 -13.24 4.83 7.06
N PHE A 175 -12.84 5.70 7.99
CA PHE A 175 -11.43 5.90 8.35
C PHE A 175 -11.10 5.12 9.61
N VAL A 176 -10.07 4.29 9.56
CA VAL A 176 -9.51 3.57 10.70
C VAL A 176 -8.13 4.14 11.01
N SER A 177 -7.97 4.73 12.18
CA SER A 177 -6.64 5.17 12.58
C SER A 177 -5.75 3.97 12.94
N THR A 178 -4.45 4.07 12.67
CA THR A 178 -3.49 3.04 13.10
C THR A 178 -3.57 2.79 14.61
N ARG A 179 -3.82 3.83 15.39
CA ARG A 179 -4.00 3.73 16.84
C ARG A 179 -5.21 2.87 17.22
N ASP A 180 -6.34 3.02 16.53
CA ASP A 180 -7.55 2.22 16.76
C ASP A 180 -7.31 0.76 16.37
N ALA A 181 -6.59 0.52 15.28
CA ALA A 181 -6.21 -0.82 14.86
C ALA A 181 -5.36 -1.54 15.92
N PHE A 182 -4.42 -0.85 16.56
CA PHE A 182 -3.59 -1.41 17.62
C PHE A 182 -4.29 -1.52 19.00
N ALA A 183 -5.44 -0.86 19.21
CA ALA A 183 -6.04 -0.66 20.55
C ALA A 183 -6.32 -1.95 21.34
N LYS A 184 -6.62 -3.06 20.66
CA LYS A 184 -6.99 -4.34 21.29
C LYS A 184 -6.07 -5.50 20.91
N ILE A 185 -4.96 -5.21 20.22
CA ILE A 185 -4.04 -6.23 19.75
C ILE A 185 -3.35 -6.93 20.93
N LYS A 186 -3.32 -8.24 20.86
CA LYS A 186 -2.53 -9.10 21.73
C LYS A 186 -1.45 -9.78 20.89
N PRO A 187 -0.19 -9.31 20.99
CA PRO A 187 0.90 -9.91 20.22
C PRO A 187 1.01 -11.42 20.48
N HIS A 188 1.24 -12.17 19.43
CA HIS A 188 1.44 -13.62 19.48
C HIS A 188 2.38 -14.09 18.38
N HIS A 189 3.00 -15.25 18.57
CA HIS A 189 3.74 -15.90 17.49
C HIS A 189 2.83 -16.92 16.81
N PRO A 190 2.63 -16.81 15.48
CA PRO A 190 1.80 -17.77 14.75
C PRO A 190 2.48 -19.16 14.74
N GLU A 191 1.68 -20.22 14.65
CA GLU A 191 2.20 -21.60 14.53
C GLU A 191 2.91 -21.83 13.19
N MET A 192 2.49 -21.14 12.13
CA MET A 192 3.05 -21.16 10.79
C MET A 192 3.30 -19.73 10.32
N SER A 193 4.51 -19.45 9.85
CA SER A 193 4.87 -18.13 9.34
C SER A 193 4.11 -17.80 8.04
N LEU A 194 3.93 -16.51 7.76
CA LEU A 194 3.33 -16.10 6.48
C LEU A 194 4.16 -16.56 5.27
N LYS A 195 5.48 -16.72 5.40
CA LYS A 195 6.34 -17.30 4.35
C LYS A 195 5.96 -18.74 4.01
N GLU A 196 5.65 -19.54 5.03
CA GLU A 196 5.24 -20.95 4.85
C GLU A 196 3.82 -21.03 4.28
N ILE A 197 2.90 -20.20 4.80
CA ILE A 197 1.51 -20.16 4.30
C ILE A 197 1.48 -19.69 2.83
N ALA A 198 2.33 -18.74 2.44
CA ALA A 198 2.40 -18.27 1.06
C ALA A 198 2.87 -19.33 0.04
N GLN A 199 3.44 -20.45 0.49
CA GLN A 199 3.80 -21.58 -0.37
C GLN A 199 2.63 -22.54 -0.63
N LEU A 200 1.56 -22.40 0.15
CA LEU A 200 0.33 -23.19 -0.07
C LEU A 200 -0.49 -22.58 -1.21
N PRO A 201 -1.35 -23.38 -1.87
CA PRO A 201 -2.36 -22.85 -2.78
C PRO A 201 -3.20 -21.76 -2.11
N VAL A 202 -3.60 -20.73 -2.85
CA VAL A 202 -4.40 -19.59 -2.32
C VAL A 202 -5.70 -20.09 -1.66
N GLU A 203 -6.28 -21.15 -2.17
CA GLU A 203 -7.48 -21.81 -1.64
C GLU A 203 -7.30 -22.36 -0.21
N GLU A 204 -6.08 -22.57 0.23
CA GLU A 204 -5.74 -23.02 1.58
C GLU A 204 -5.40 -21.89 2.56
N TRP A 205 -5.42 -20.63 2.11
CA TRP A 205 -5.06 -19.49 2.94
C TRP A 205 -6.15 -19.10 3.94
N ASN A 206 -7.42 -19.38 3.62
CA ASN A 206 -8.53 -19.04 4.52
C ASN A 206 -8.35 -19.70 5.89
N GLY A 207 -8.43 -18.88 6.95
CA GLY A 207 -8.20 -19.29 8.35
C GLY A 207 -6.73 -19.47 8.75
N ARG A 208 -5.76 -19.38 7.81
CA ARG A 208 -4.32 -19.50 8.09
C ARG A 208 -3.60 -18.18 7.88
N MET A 209 -3.81 -17.51 6.74
CA MET A 209 -3.25 -16.21 6.43
C MET A 209 -4.20 -15.13 6.96
N VAL A 210 -3.99 -14.69 8.19
CA VAL A 210 -4.87 -13.76 8.90
C VAL A 210 -4.26 -12.36 8.97
N ASN A 211 -5.09 -11.36 9.21
CA ASN A 211 -4.66 -10.03 9.58
C ASN A 211 -5.12 -9.74 11.01
N ASP A 212 -4.19 -9.68 11.95
CA ASP A 212 -4.48 -9.49 13.37
C ASP A 212 -5.29 -8.23 13.67
N PHE A 213 -5.16 -7.20 12.83
CA PHE A 213 -5.97 -5.99 13.00
C PHE A 213 -7.47 -6.24 12.83
N GLU A 214 -7.88 -7.29 12.16
CA GLU A 214 -9.31 -7.62 11.99
C GLU A 214 -9.98 -7.87 13.36
N GLU A 215 -9.29 -8.51 14.30
CA GLU A 215 -9.81 -8.73 15.67
C GLU A 215 -10.11 -7.43 16.42
N SER A 216 -9.34 -6.38 16.16
CA SER A 216 -9.54 -5.07 16.77
C SER A 216 -10.52 -4.20 15.98
N VAL A 217 -10.44 -4.23 14.65
CA VAL A 217 -11.16 -3.30 13.76
C VAL A 217 -12.61 -3.72 13.54
N PHE A 218 -12.89 -4.99 13.27
CA PHE A 218 -14.25 -5.43 12.94
C PHE A 218 -15.27 -5.22 14.06
N PRO A 219 -14.96 -5.43 15.33
CA PRO A 219 -15.90 -5.08 16.42
C PRO A 219 -16.18 -3.58 16.56
N GLN A 220 -15.24 -2.72 16.13
CA GLN A 220 -15.40 -1.27 16.18
C GLN A 220 -16.12 -0.74 14.93
N PHE A 221 -15.90 -1.39 13.78
CA PHE A 221 -16.41 -1.03 12.47
C PHE A 221 -17.00 -2.26 11.76
N PRO A 222 -18.18 -2.75 12.19
CA PRO A 222 -18.73 -4.02 11.70
C PRO A 222 -18.90 -4.08 10.17
N THR A 223 -19.21 -2.96 9.53
CA THR A 223 -19.34 -2.88 8.06
C THR A 223 -18.10 -3.38 7.32
N ILE A 224 -16.88 -3.19 7.88
CA ILE A 224 -15.65 -3.68 7.25
C ILE A 224 -15.62 -5.22 7.27
N GLY A 225 -16.04 -5.83 8.38
CA GLY A 225 -16.16 -7.30 8.48
C GLY A 225 -17.25 -7.86 7.57
N GLU A 226 -18.41 -7.18 7.48
CA GLU A 226 -19.52 -7.55 6.59
C GLU A 226 -19.08 -7.57 5.11
N ILE A 227 -18.22 -6.63 4.69
CA ILE A 227 -17.65 -6.62 3.34
C ILE A 227 -16.81 -7.88 3.11
N LYS A 228 -15.97 -8.29 4.06
CA LYS A 228 -15.17 -9.52 3.96
C LYS A 228 -16.07 -10.77 3.83
N GLU A 229 -17.11 -10.86 4.66
CA GLU A 229 -18.07 -11.96 4.59
C GLU A 229 -18.81 -11.97 3.25
N GLU A 230 -19.17 -10.79 2.71
CA GLU A 230 -19.78 -10.69 1.39
C GLU A 230 -18.86 -11.20 0.29
N MET A 231 -17.56 -10.90 0.33
CA MET A 231 -16.61 -11.43 -0.65
C MET A 231 -16.59 -12.95 -0.67
N TYR A 232 -16.60 -13.59 0.52
CA TYR A 232 -16.69 -15.06 0.60
C TYR A 232 -18.03 -15.60 0.08
N ARG A 233 -19.16 -14.93 0.39
CA ARG A 233 -20.49 -15.30 -0.14
C ARG A 233 -20.53 -15.25 -1.67
N GLN A 234 -19.76 -14.34 -2.26
CA GLN A 234 -19.64 -14.16 -3.71
C GLN A 234 -18.56 -15.06 -4.34
N GLY A 235 -17.95 -15.96 -3.58
CA GLY A 235 -17.03 -16.98 -4.09
C GLY A 235 -15.56 -16.61 -4.06
N ALA A 236 -15.15 -15.63 -3.25
CA ALA A 236 -13.73 -15.40 -3.00
C ALA A 236 -13.08 -16.65 -2.42
N VAL A 237 -11.94 -17.06 -2.96
CA VAL A 237 -11.14 -18.17 -2.41
C VAL A 237 -10.36 -17.72 -1.17
N TYR A 238 -10.08 -16.42 -1.09
CA TYR A 238 -9.47 -15.79 0.07
C TYR A 238 -9.93 -14.33 0.13
N ALA A 239 -10.17 -13.81 1.34
CA ALA A 239 -10.47 -12.39 1.56
C ALA A 239 -9.86 -11.92 2.88
N SER A 240 -9.38 -10.67 2.91
CA SER A 240 -8.77 -10.06 4.09
C SER A 240 -8.84 -8.54 4.03
N MET A 241 -8.72 -7.91 5.19
CA MET A 241 -8.46 -6.48 5.29
C MET A 241 -6.99 -6.18 4.96
N SER A 242 -6.71 -5.08 4.28
CA SER A 242 -5.34 -4.65 3.97
C SER A 242 -4.79 -3.70 5.03
N GLY A 243 -3.65 -4.06 5.63
CA GLY A 243 -3.03 -3.25 6.69
C GLY A 243 -3.97 -3.00 7.85
N SER A 244 -4.02 -1.77 8.36
CA SER A 244 -4.95 -1.33 9.41
C SER A 244 -6.36 -1.01 8.90
N GLY A 245 -6.63 -1.26 7.63
CA GLY A 245 -7.91 -0.96 7.00
C GLY A 245 -7.96 0.46 6.41
N SER A 246 -9.13 0.86 5.96
CA SER A 246 -10.42 0.14 5.93
C SER A 246 -10.65 -0.72 4.69
N SER A 247 -9.69 -0.80 3.74
CA SER A 247 -9.86 -1.62 2.54
C SER A 247 -9.90 -3.10 2.87
N VAL A 248 -10.86 -3.79 2.26
CA VAL A 248 -10.97 -5.24 2.21
C VAL A 248 -10.81 -5.69 0.77
N TYR A 249 -10.12 -6.78 0.55
CA TYR A 249 -9.97 -7.37 -0.77
C TYR A 249 -10.31 -8.86 -0.74
N GLY A 250 -10.84 -9.35 -1.86
CA GLY A 250 -11.06 -10.75 -2.13
C GLY A 250 -10.29 -11.21 -3.37
N LEU A 251 -9.73 -12.40 -3.29
CA LEU A 251 -9.11 -13.10 -4.42
C LEU A 251 -10.09 -14.12 -5.00
N PHE A 252 -10.24 -14.08 -6.31
CA PHE A 252 -11.14 -14.94 -7.05
C PHE A 252 -10.37 -15.68 -8.14
N LYS A 253 -10.85 -16.85 -8.55
CA LYS A 253 -10.28 -17.55 -9.70
C LYS A 253 -10.40 -16.71 -10.97
N GLU A 254 -9.54 -16.94 -11.94
CA GLU A 254 -9.48 -16.17 -13.19
C GLU A 254 -10.79 -16.17 -13.96
N ASP A 255 -11.48 -17.31 -13.97
CA ASP A 255 -12.77 -17.52 -14.65
C ASP A 255 -13.99 -17.01 -13.87
N ALA A 256 -13.80 -16.56 -12.61
CA ALA A 256 -14.90 -16.06 -11.79
C ALA A 256 -15.48 -14.75 -12.36
N VAL A 257 -16.79 -14.67 -12.39
CA VAL A 257 -17.51 -13.42 -12.68
C VAL A 257 -17.59 -12.62 -11.38
N LEU A 258 -16.92 -11.46 -11.35
CA LEU A 258 -16.98 -10.60 -10.17
C LEU A 258 -18.35 -9.92 -10.09
N PRO A 259 -19.06 -10.03 -8.95
CA PRO A 259 -20.42 -9.58 -8.80
C PRO A 259 -20.52 -8.04 -8.79
N GLU A 260 -21.72 -7.53 -9.13
CA GLU A 260 -22.08 -6.14 -8.91
C GLU A 260 -22.85 -6.05 -7.58
N VAL A 261 -22.16 -5.60 -6.54
CA VAL A 261 -22.74 -5.36 -5.20
C VAL A 261 -22.63 -3.89 -4.88
N ASP A 262 -23.72 -3.29 -4.42
CA ASP A 262 -23.76 -1.90 -3.96
C ASP A 262 -23.34 -1.84 -2.49
N PHE A 263 -22.20 -1.18 -2.23
CA PHE A 263 -21.69 -0.89 -0.89
C PHE A 263 -21.92 0.55 -0.45
N GLY A 264 -22.74 1.31 -1.19
CA GLY A 264 -23.07 2.72 -0.93
C GLY A 264 -22.24 3.71 -1.75
N GLU A 265 -22.80 4.91 -1.94
CA GLU A 265 -22.32 5.92 -2.90
C GLU A 265 -20.86 6.39 -2.70
N LYS A 266 -20.36 6.39 -1.46
CA LYS A 266 -19.01 6.86 -1.14
C LYS A 266 -17.98 5.74 -1.01
N THR A 267 -18.34 4.54 -1.44
CA THR A 267 -17.44 3.39 -1.38
C THR A 267 -16.59 3.33 -2.64
N PHE A 268 -15.28 3.27 -2.46
CA PHE A 268 -14.38 2.97 -3.58
C PHE A 268 -14.39 1.47 -3.84
N VAL A 269 -14.60 1.09 -5.10
CA VAL A 269 -14.61 -0.30 -5.55
C VAL A 269 -13.67 -0.45 -6.73
N TYR A 270 -12.80 -1.45 -6.67
CA TYR A 270 -11.91 -1.80 -7.77
C TYR A 270 -12.02 -3.28 -8.09
N LYS A 271 -12.07 -3.62 -9.37
CA LYS A 271 -12.05 -4.98 -9.89
C LYS A 271 -10.93 -5.09 -10.92
N GLY A 272 -10.04 -6.04 -10.74
CA GLY A 272 -8.88 -6.21 -11.61
C GLY A 272 -8.43 -7.67 -11.70
N GLN A 273 -7.34 -7.87 -12.43
CA GLN A 273 -6.70 -9.17 -12.60
C GLN A 273 -5.21 -9.00 -12.35
N PHE A 274 -4.60 -9.98 -11.68
CA PHE A 274 -3.15 -10.01 -11.53
C PHE A 274 -2.51 -10.56 -12.82
N THR A 275 -1.55 -9.81 -13.34
CA THR A 275 -0.71 -10.18 -14.47
C THR A 275 0.71 -10.48 -13.98
N ASP A 276 1.63 -10.81 -14.87
CA ASP A 276 3.05 -10.90 -14.53
C ASP A 276 3.56 -9.52 -14.04
N ILE A 277 4.24 -9.49 -12.90
CA ILE A 277 4.86 -8.31 -12.29
C ILE A 277 6.34 -8.30 -12.67
#